data_774caf14111f9433f04fbf1d5c2846ec
#
_entry.id   774caf14111f9433f04fbf1d5c2846ec
#
_cell.length_a   1.000
_cell.length_b   1.000
_cell.length_c   1.000
_cell.angle_alpha   90.00
_cell.angle_beta   90.00
_cell.angle_gamma   90.00
#
_symmetry.space_group_name_H-M   'P 1'
#
loop_
_entity.id
_entity.type
_entity.pdbx_description
1 polymer ?
#
loop_
_entity_poly.entity_id
_entity_poly.type
_entity_poly.pdbx_seq_one_letter_code
_entity_poly.pdbx_strand_id
1 'polypeptide(L)'
;MKILIIYFDIIELKHWKKNFHYGIGALSAYLKSKGHLVYLYYLDRYPEENEIKSVILKINPDLIGFSVTSAQFQYVESIANIIKKYFNIPIICGGIHAILCPEQIINIPAIDIVCTCEDEKPLSNLLECLEQKRDYLNIKGLWFKKENQIIKNDSFNYIENLDEIPFSDRDL
;
A
#
# COMPACT_ATOMS: atom_id res chain seq x y z
N MET A 1 -7.32 5.12 -11.82
CA MET A 1 -6.73 3.79 -11.58
C MET A 1 -7.41 3.06 -10.42
N LYS A 2 -7.24 1.74 -10.30
CA LYS A 2 -7.73 0.91 -9.19
C LYS A 2 -6.58 0.52 -8.28
N ILE A 3 -6.71 0.77 -6.98
CA ILE A 3 -5.77 0.29 -5.97
C ILE A 3 -6.46 -0.66 -5.01
N LEU A 4 -5.80 -1.79 -4.71
CA LEU A 4 -6.21 -2.73 -3.68
C LEU A 4 -5.27 -2.60 -2.49
N ILE A 5 -5.77 -2.10 -1.36
CA ILE A 5 -5.03 -2.04 -0.11
C ILE A 5 -5.27 -3.33 0.66
N ILE A 6 -4.20 -4.02 1.05
CA ILE A 6 -4.25 -5.22 1.90
C ILE A 6 -3.78 -4.80 3.30
N TYR A 7 -4.65 -5.04 4.29
CA TYR A 7 -4.38 -4.73 5.68
C TYR A 7 -4.50 -5.97 6.55
N PHE A 8 -3.49 -6.20 7.37
CA PHE A 8 -3.42 -7.34 8.28
C PHE A 8 -3.88 -6.93 9.67
N ASP A 9 -5.01 -7.46 10.12
CA ASP A 9 -5.48 -7.37 11.51
C ASP A 9 -5.51 -8.75 12.15
N ILE A 10 -4.44 -9.51 11.90
CA ILE A 10 -4.28 -10.88 12.38
C ILE A 10 -3.76 -10.80 13.82
N ILE A 11 -4.69 -10.73 14.77
CA ILE A 11 -4.39 -10.65 16.19
C ILE A 11 -4.99 -11.88 16.88
N GLU A 12 -4.16 -12.66 17.55
CA GLU A 12 -4.58 -13.88 18.29
C GLU A 12 -5.37 -13.58 19.58
N LEU A 13 -5.74 -12.35 19.87
CA LEU A 13 -6.45 -11.96 21.07
C LEU A 13 -7.96 -12.13 20.91
N LYS A 14 -8.56 -13.09 21.63
CA LYS A 14 -9.96 -13.50 21.58
C LYS A 14 -11.02 -12.39 21.79
N HIS A 15 -10.65 -11.18 22.20
CA HIS A 15 -11.57 -10.11 22.54
C HIS A 15 -11.32 -8.80 21.77
N TRP A 16 -10.45 -8.81 20.75
CA TRP A 16 -10.17 -7.62 19.96
C TRP A 16 -11.27 -7.41 18.93
N LYS A 17 -11.94 -6.26 19.02
CA LYS A 17 -12.92 -5.86 17.99
C LYS A 17 -12.16 -5.30 16.78
N LYS A 18 -12.66 -5.57 15.58
CA LYS A 18 -12.18 -4.94 14.34
C LYS A 18 -12.18 -3.43 14.53
N ASN A 19 -11.02 -2.80 14.39
CA ASN A 19 -10.90 -1.36 14.55
C ASN A 19 -10.85 -0.69 13.18
N PHE A 20 -11.48 0.47 13.09
CA PHE A 20 -11.33 1.33 11.93
C PHE A 20 -9.89 1.86 11.87
N HIS A 21 -9.22 1.63 10.75
CA HIS A 21 -7.85 2.11 10.55
C HIS A 21 -7.86 3.51 9.93
N TYR A 22 -7.69 4.53 10.76
CA TYR A 22 -7.80 5.94 10.36
C TYR A 22 -6.87 6.30 9.19
N GLY A 23 -5.61 5.85 9.20
CA GLY A 23 -4.66 6.12 8.11
C GLY A 23 -5.12 5.56 6.77
N ILE A 24 -5.64 4.32 6.73
CA ILE A 24 -6.18 3.74 5.48
C ILE A 24 -7.44 4.49 5.05
N GLY A 25 -8.30 4.88 5.99
CA GLY A 25 -9.49 5.67 5.68
C GLY A 25 -9.15 7.06 5.12
N ALA A 26 -8.14 7.75 5.68
CA ALA A 26 -7.65 9.03 5.17
C ALA A 26 -7.05 8.89 3.77
N LEU A 27 -6.17 7.90 3.58
CA LEU A 27 -5.57 7.60 2.28
C LEU A 27 -6.65 7.27 1.23
N SER A 28 -7.65 6.43 1.59
CA SER A 28 -8.75 6.11 0.69
C SER A 28 -9.53 7.35 0.28
N ALA A 29 -9.91 8.19 1.24
CA ALA A 29 -10.63 9.43 0.97
C ALA A 29 -9.84 10.35 0.05
N TYR A 30 -8.54 10.51 0.31
CA TYR A 30 -7.65 11.34 -0.51
C TYR A 30 -7.55 10.82 -1.94
N LEU A 31 -7.27 9.54 -2.13
CA LEU A 31 -7.17 8.93 -3.45
C LEU A 31 -8.49 8.95 -4.23
N LYS A 32 -9.63 8.71 -3.55
CA LYS A 32 -10.97 8.83 -4.14
C LYS A 32 -11.27 10.27 -4.59
N SER A 33 -10.83 11.28 -3.82
CA SER A 33 -10.97 12.69 -4.21
C SER A 33 -10.20 13.05 -5.48
N LYS A 34 -9.15 12.26 -5.81
CA LYS A 34 -8.35 12.37 -7.05
C LYS A 34 -8.88 11.49 -8.20
N GLY A 35 -10.04 10.85 -8.02
CA GLY A 35 -10.69 10.04 -9.05
C GLY A 35 -10.23 8.59 -9.13
N HIS A 36 -9.47 8.10 -8.16
CA HIS A 36 -9.05 6.70 -8.12
C HIS A 36 -10.09 5.83 -7.42
N LEU A 37 -10.11 4.53 -7.75
CA LEU A 37 -10.95 3.54 -7.09
C LEU A 37 -10.11 2.79 -6.06
N VAL A 38 -10.53 2.86 -4.80
CA VAL A 38 -9.82 2.23 -3.68
C VAL A 38 -10.65 1.09 -3.12
N TYR A 39 -10.02 -0.06 -2.96
CA TYR A 39 -10.59 -1.27 -2.39
C TYR A 39 -9.75 -1.71 -1.21
N LEU A 40 -10.38 -2.22 -0.15
CA LEU A 40 -9.72 -2.78 1.01
C LEU A 40 -9.93 -4.30 1.07
N TYR A 41 -8.84 -5.05 1.19
CA TYR A 41 -8.85 -6.44 1.59
C TYR A 41 -8.37 -6.55 3.03
N TYR A 42 -9.32 -6.58 3.95
CA TYR A 42 -9.09 -6.68 5.37
C TYR A 42 -8.92 -8.15 5.77
N LEU A 43 -7.76 -8.47 6.37
CA LEU A 43 -7.38 -9.82 6.76
C LEU A 43 -7.38 -9.96 8.28
N ASP A 44 -8.38 -10.64 8.82
CA ASP A 44 -8.47 -11.00 10.25
C ASP A 44 -7.89 -12.39 10.56
N ARG A 45 -7.48 -13.13 9.54
CA ARG A 45 -6.73 -14.39 9.60
C ARG A 45 -5.80 -14.51 8.41
N TYR A 46 -4.85 -15.43 8.48
CA TYR A 46 -4.02 -15.73 7.31
C TYR A 46 -4.89 -16.32 6.18
N PRO A 47 -4.89 -15.73 4.97
CA PRO A 47 -5.75 -16.15 3.88
C PRO A 47 -5.19 -17.39 3.18
N GLU A 48 -6.07 -18.16 2.57
CA GLU A 48 -5.66 -19.18 1.62
C GLU A 48 -5.24 -18.55 0.28
N GLU A 49 -4.34 -19.22 -0.44
CA GLU A 49 -3.82 -18.75 -1.73
C GLU A 49 -4.96 -18.48 -2.75
N ASN A 50 -6.00 -19.32 -2.78
CA ASN A 50 -7.13 -19.16 -3.67
C ASN A 50 -8.03 -17.96 -3.30
N GLU A 51 -8.09 -17.59 -2.03
CA GLU A 51 -8.83 -16.41 -1.58
C GLU A 51 -8.16 -15.13 -2.12
N ILE A 52 -6.83 -15.03 -1.99
CA ILE A 52 -6.05 -13.91 -2.53
C ILE A 52 -6.28 -13.79 -4.04
N LYS A 53 -6.16 -14.91 -4.77
CA LYS A 53 -6.38 -14.94 -6.22
C LYS A 53 -7.78 -14.47 -6.60
N SER A 54 -8.79 -14.96 -5.89
CA SER A 54 -10.20 -14.62 -6.19
C SER A 54 -10.46 -13.12 -5.98
N VAL A 55 -9.93 -12.52 -4.93
CA VAL A 55 -10.07 -11.09 -4.66
C VAL A 55 -9.39 -10.26 -5.74
N ILE A 56 -8.14 -10.61 -6.10
CA ILE A 56 -7.39 -9.88 -7.13
C ILE A 56 -8.08 -10.00 -8.50
N LEU A 57 -8.53 -11.19 -8.90
CA LEU A 57 -9.25 -11.39 -10.16
C LEU A 57 -10.57 -10.59 -10.21
N LYS A 58 -11.31 -10.54 -9.09
CA LYS A 58 -12.58 -9.82 -9.00
C LYS A 58 -12.37 -8.30 -9.12
N ILE A 59 -11.37 -7.74 -8.46
CA ILE A 59 -11.11 -6.29 -8.43
C ILE A 59 -10.34 -5.86 -9.67
N ASN A 60 -9.40 -6.70 -10.14
CA ASN A 60 -8.46 -6.40 -11.22
C ASN A 60 -7.73 -5.06 -10.97
N PRO A 61 -6.94 -4.95 -9.88
CA PRO A 61 -6.27 -3.72 -9.50
C PRO A 61 -5.07 -3.42 -10.40
N ASP A 62 -4.77 -2.13 -10.55
CA ASP A 62 -3.58 -1.65 -11.26
C ASP A 62 -2.35 -1.59 -10.33
N LEU A 63 -2.59 -1.45 -9.02
CA LEU A 63 -1.58 -1.39 -7.98
C LEU A 63 -2.10 -2.10 -6.73
N ILE A 64 -1.24 -2.84 -6.04
CA ILE A 64 -1.54 -3.44 -4.73
C ILE A 64 -0.70 -2.73 -3.67
N GLY A 65 -1.34 -2.27 -2.59
CA GLY A 65 -0.70 -1.61 -1.45
C GLY A 65 -0.79 -2.44 -0.19
N PHE A 66 0.31 -2.51 0.57
CA PHE A 66 0.30 -2.98 1.95
C PHE A 66 0.44 -1.78 2.89
N SER A 67 -0.38 -1.69 3.93
CA SER A 67 -0.19 -0.76 5.04
C SER A 67 0.19 -1.58 6.28
N VAL A 68 1.42 -1.41 6.77
CA VAL A 68 1.97 -2.33 7.78
C VAL A 68 2.57 -1.64 9.00
N THR A 69 2.31 -2.24 10.14
CA THR A 69 3.06 -2.03 11.39
C THR A 69 4.16 -3.07 11.53
N SER A 70 5.07 -2.91 12.50
CA SER A 70 6.16 -3.87 12.72
C SER A 70 5.64 -5.28 13.08
N ALA A 71 4.51 -5.38 13.78
CA ALA A 71 3.89 -6.66 14.10
C ALA A 71 3.30 -7.38 12.88
N GLN A 72 2.85 -6.60 11.89
CA GLN A 72 2.23 -7.12 10.66
C GLN A 72 3.25 -7.46 9.57
N PHE A 73 4.46 -6.94 9.69
CA PHE A 73 5.53 -7.12 8.69
C PHE A 73 5.82 -8.59 8.38
N GLN A 74 5.70 -9.48 9.37
CA GLN A 74 5.91 -10.92 9.20
C GLN A 74 5.03 -11.57 8.11
N TYR A 75 3.89 -10.97 7.75
CA TYR A 75 2.97 -11.50 6.74
C TYR A 75 3.25 -10.99 5.32
N VAL A 76 4.00 -9.89 5.19
CA VAL A 76 4.18 -9.16 3.93
C VAL A 76 4.83 -10.03 2.87
N GLU A 77 5.97 -10.66 3.20
CA GLU A 77 6.75 -11.43 2.23
C GLU A 77 5.96 -12.61 1.67
N SER A 78 5.31 -13.36 2.55
CA SER A 78 4.55 -14.55 2.13
C SER A 78 3.37 -14.19 1.22
N ILE A 79 2.60 -13.14 1.56
CA ILE A 79 1.45 -12.71 0.76
C ILE A 79 1.93 -12.07 -0.54
N ALA A 80 2.98 -11.24 -0.52
CA ALA A 80 3.54 -10.63 -1.73
C ALA A 80 4.06 -11.70 -2.72
N ASN A 81 4.72 -12.74 -2.21
CA ASN A 81 5.18 -13.88 -3.03
C ASN A 81 4.01 -14.64 -3.67
N ILE A 82 2.92 -14.88 -2.92
CA ILE A 82 1.71 -15.50 -3.49
C ILE A 82 1.15 -14.62 -4.62
N ILE A 83 1.08 -13.30 -4.42
CA ILE A 83 0.59 -12.37 -5.44
C ILE A 83 1.48 -12.44 -6.69
N LYS A 84 2.79 -12.30 -6.54
CA LYS A 84 3.75 -12.31 -7.66
C LYS A 84 3.83 -13.64 -8.41
N LYS A 85 3.48 -14.75 -7.75
CA LYS A 85 3.40 -16.07 -8.40
C LYS A 85 2.35 -16.10 -9.51
N TYR A 86 1.24 -15.35 -9.38
CA TYR A 86 0.11 -15.39 -10.30
C TYR A 86 -0.13 -14.10 -11.07
N PHE A 87 0.36 -12.96 -10.57
CA PHE A 87 0.04 -11.65 -11.12
C PHE A 87 1.29 -10.79 -11.27
N ASN A 88 1.39 -10.12 -12.41
CA ASN A 88 2.42 -9.12 -12.66
C ASN A 88 1.89 -7.71 -12.34
N ILE A 89 1.40 -7.53 -11.11
CA ILE A 89 0.88 -6.26 -10.62
C ILE A 89 1.95 -5.64 -9.70
N PRO A 90 2.28 -4.34 -9.84
CA PRO A 90 3.21 -3.70 -8.93
C PRO A 90 2.68 -3.69 -7.49
N ILE A 91 3.61 -3.87 -6.54
CA ILE A 91 3.30 -3.91 -5.11
C ILE A 91 4.05 -2.79 -4.41
N ILE A 92 3.30 -1.92 -3.72
CA ILE A 92 3.84 -0.89 -2.83
C ILE A 92 3.58 -1.26 -1.37
N CYS A 93 4.56 -1.01 -0.51
CA CYS A 93 4.41 -1.16 0.94
C CYS A 93 4.61 0.19 1.63
N GLY A 94 3.63 0.59 2.42
CA GLY A 94 3.63 1.80 3.24
C GLY A 94 3.29 1.48 4.70
N GLY A 95 2.98 2.52 5.47
CA GLY A 95 2.69 2.46 6.90
C GLY A 95 3.93 2.61 7.77
N ILE A 96 3.74 2.57 9.09
CA ILE A 96 4.79 2.95 10.05
C ILE A 96 6.05 2.11 9.95
N HIS A 97 5.94 0.80 9.63
CA HIS A 97 7.13 -0.04 9.48
C HIS A 97 7.94 0.34 8.24
N ALA A 98 7.28 0.75 7.16
CA ALA A 98 7.95 1.22 5.94
C ALA A 98 8.74 2.52 6.17
N ILE A 99 8.25 3.40 7.05
CA ILE A 99 8.95 4.61 7.45
C ILE A 99 10.17 4.28 8.31
N LEU A 100 10.02 3.35 9.26
CA LEU A 100 11.09 3.03 10.22
C LEU A 100 12.17 2.11 9.65
N CYS A 101 11.80 1.16 8.80
CA CYS A 101 12.67 0.10 8.30
C CYS A 101 12.52 -0.12 6.79
N PRO A 102 12.64 0.92 5.94
CA PRO A 102 12.39 0.80 4.50
C PRO A 102 13.31 -0.20 3.80
N GLU A 103 14.56 -0.35 4.28
CA GLU A 103 15.50 -1.32 3.74
C GLU A 103 15.03 -2.76 3.91
N GLN A 104 14.40 -3.09 5.03
CA GLN A 104 13.88 -4.45 5.26
C GLN A 104 12.80 -4.78 4.24
N ILE A 105 11.94 -3.81 3.94
CA ILE A 105 10.82 -4.00 3.01
C ILE A 105 11.29 -4.03 1.56
N ILE A 106 12.12 -3.07 1.13
CA ILE A 106 12.52 -2.99 -0.29
C ILE A 106 13.41 -4.18 -0.69
N ASN A 107 14.07 -4.85 0.25
CA ASN A 107 14.85 -6.05 -0.02
C ASN A 107 14.00 -7.30 -0.23
N ILE A 108 12.70 -7.30 0.12
CA ILE A 108 11.79 -8.40 -0.20
C ILE A 108 11.63 -8.47 -1.73
N PRO A 109 11.98 -9.61 -2.39
CA PRO A 109 11.98 -9.68 -3.86
C PRO A 109 10.65 -9.28 -4.51
N ALA A 110 9.54 -9.62 -3.87
CA ALA A 110 8.19 -9.37 -4.37
C ALA A 110 7.69 -7.93 -4.19
N ILE A 111 8.41 -7.07 -3.46
CA ILE A 111 8.03 -5.66 -3.27
C ILE A 111 8.75 -4.81 -4.30
N ASP A 112 8.00 -3.99 -5.03
CA ASP A 112 8.52 -3.11 -6.08
C ASP A 112 8.78 -1.69 -5.56
N ILE A 113 7.94 -1.21 -4.62
CA ILE A 113 7.92 0.18 -4.17
C ILE A 113 7.75 0.23 -2.65
N VAL A 114 8.43 1.18 -2.00
CA VAL A 114 8.25 1.47 -0.56
C VAL A 114 7.92 2.94 -0.39
N CYS A 115 6.86 3.25 0.37
CA CYS A 115 6.57 4.61 0.80
C CYS A 115 7.21 4.86 2.15
N THR A 116 8.08 5.88 2.22
CA THR A 116 8.91 6.19 3.40
C THR A 116 8.44 7.44 4.17
N CYS A 117 7.22 7.89 3.91
CA CYS A 117 6.60 9.07 4.52
C CYS A 117 5.08 8.91 4.56
N GLU A 118 4.34 10.02 4.75
CA GLU A 118 2.88 10.02 4.59
C GLU A 118 2.49 9.65 3.16
N ASP A 119 1.55 8.71 3.02
CA ASP A 119 1.27 8.02 1.76
C ASP A 119 0.44 8.85 0.77
N GLU A 120 -0.34 9.85 1.22
CA GLU A 120 -1.39 10.49 0.44
C GLU A 120 -0.86 11.13 -0.85
N LYS A 121 0.07 12.08 -0.72
CA LYS A 121 0.61 12.82 -1.88
C LYS A 121 1.53 11.94 -2.74
N PRO A 122 2.50 11.19 -2.19
CA PRO A 122 3.37 10.33 -2.99
C PRO A 122 2.60 9.25 -3.77
N LEU A 123 1.62 8.61 -3.14
CA LEU A 123 0.84 7.56 -3.79
C LEU A 123 -0.08 8.13 -4.86
N SER A 124 -0.73 9.29 -4.61
CA SER A 124 -1.52 9.98 -5.63
C SER A 124 -0.68 10.35 -6.85
N ASN A 125 0.52 10.91 -6.63
CA ASN A 125 1.45 11.25 -7.71
C ASN A 125 1.88 10.00 -8.51
N LEU A 126 2.14 8.89 -7.81
CA LEU A 126 2.48 7.62 -8.46
C LEU A 126 1.34 7.14 -9.37
N LEU A 127 0.11 7.10 -8.84
CA LEU A 127 -1.05 6.65 -9.61
C LEU A 127 -1.30 7.55 -10.83
N GLU A 128 -1.16 8.87 -10.67
CA GLU A 128 -1.28 9.80 -11.77
C GLU A 128 -0.20 9.59 -12.85
N CYS A 129 1.06 9.41 -12.45
CA CYS A 129 2.14 9.12 -13.39
C CYS A 129 1.93 7.79 -14.13
N LEU A 130 1.49 6.74 -13.42
CA LEU A 130 1.18 5.44 -14.02
C LEU A 130 0.03 5.55 -15.04
N GLU A 131 -1.05 6.25 -14.70
CA GLU A 131 -2.20 6.47 -15.58
C GLU A 131 -1.83 7.25 -16.85
N GLN A 132 -0.97 8.24 -16.70
CA GLN A 132 -0.50 9.09 -17.81
C GLN A 132 0.75 8.54 -18.52
N LYS A 133 1.26 7.37 -18.09
CA LYS A 133 2.49 6.75 -18.61
C LYS A 133 3.69 7.68 -18.57
N ARG A 134 3.78 8.52 -17.52
CA ARG A 134 4.91 9.41 -17.26
C ARG A 134 5.97 8.71 -16.40
N ASP A 135 7.18 9.27 -16.40
CA ASP A 135 8.23 8.83 -15.47
C ASP A 135 7.82 9.11 -14.02
N TYR A 136 8.00 8.10 -13.17
CA TYR A 136 7.61 8.13 -11.75
C TYR A 136 8.76 7.83 -10.80
N LEU A 137 9.96 7.53 -11.34
CA LEU A 137 11.08 7.07 -10.51
C LEU A 137 11.66 8.17 -9.60
N ASN A 138 11.32 9.44 -9.85
CA ASN A 138 11.80 10.60 -9.09
C ASN A 138 10.79 11.11 -8.03
N ILE A 139 9.72 10.36 -7.75
CA ILE A 139 8.71 10.80 -6.77
C ILE A 139 9.30 10.75 -5.36
N LYS A 140 9.38 11.91 -4.71
CA LYS A 140 9.83 12.01 -3.32
C LYS A 140 8.96 11.17 -2.40
N GLY A 141 9.58 10.61 -1.36
CA GLY A 141 8.91 9.72 -0.41
C GLY A 141 8.72 8.29 -0.89
N LEU A 142 9.09 7.99 -2.15
CA LEU A 142 9.01 6.63 -2.70
C LEU A 142 10.40 6.10 -3.04
N TRP A 143 10.67 4.88 -2.61
CA TRP A 143 11.81 4.09 -3.05
C TRP A 143 11.33 3.05 -4.05
N PHE A 144 12.11 2.83 -5.10
CA PHE A 144 11.77 1.92 -6.19
C PHE A 144 12.82 0.84 -6.38
N LYS A 145 12.36 -0.38 -6.66
CA LYS A 145 13.22 -1.46 -7.15
C LYS A 145 13.11 -1.54 -8.66
N LYS A 146 14.22 -1.35 -9.37
CA LYS A 146 14.28 -1.47 -10.82
C LYS A 146 15.58 -2.14 -11.23
N GLU A 147 15.51 -3.21 -12.04
CA GLU A 147 16.65 -3.88 -12.64
C GLU A 147 17.79 -4.21 -11.63
N ASN A 148 17.41 -4.76 -10.47
CA ASN A 148 18.32 -5.06 -9.35
C ASN A 148 18.98 -3.82 -8.68
N GLN A 149 18.50 -2.63 -8.97
CA GLN A 149 18.91 -1.39 -8.29
C GLN A 149 17.79 -0.86 -7.43
N ILE A 150 18.16 -0.26 -6.30
CA ILE A 150 17.22 0.44 -5.43
C ILE A 150 17.45 1.93 -5.63
N ILE A 151 16.42 2.62 -6.14
CA ILE A 151 16.39 4.08 -6.27
C ILE A 151 15.75 4.61 -5.00
N LYS A 152 16.53 5.37 -4.20
CA LYS A 152 16.09 5.98 -2.94
C LYS A 152 15.89 7.47 -3.17
N ASN A 153 14.65 7.91 -3.14
CA ASN A 153 14.34 9.35 -3.20
C ASN A 153 14.26 9.95 -1.80
N ASP A 154 14.50 11.25 -1.71
CA ASP A 154 14.34 12.01 -0.47
C ASP A 154 12.91 11.91 0.06
N SER A 155 12.74 12.11 1.37
CA SER A 155 11.42 12.15 1.99
C SER A 155 10.54 13.26 1.39
N PHE A 156 9.25 13.03 1.39
CA PHE A 156 8.26 14.05 1.02
C PHE A 156 8.03 14.99 2.21
N ASN A 157 7.74 16.26 1.94
CA ASN A 157 7.37 17.21 3.00
C ASN A 157 5.99 16.84 3.56
N TYR A 158 5.81 17.03 4.86
CA TYR A 158 4.51 16.83 5.51
C TYR A 158 3.44 17.72 4.88
N ILE A 159 2.19 17.29 4.98
CA ILE A 159 1.03 18.10 4.60
C ILE A 159 0.85 19.16 5.70
N GLU A 160 1.16 20.41 5.39
CA GLU A 160 1.08 21.51 6.35
C GLU A 160 -0.36 21.91 6.67
N ASN A 161 -1.24 21.86 5.67
CA ASN A 161 -2.64 22.18 5.83
C ASN A 161 -3.48 20.91 5.79
N LEU A 162 -3.92 20.45 6.97
CA LEU A 162 -4.75 19.25 7.09
C LEU A 162 -6.16 19.40 6.51
N ASP A 163 -6.64 20.64 6.31
CA ASP A 163 -7.95 20.90 5.68
C ASP A 163 -7.96 20.54 4.18
N GLU A 164 -6.79 20.28 3.58
CA GLU A 164 -6.68 19.76 2.22
C GLU A 164 -6.99 18.25 2.13
N ILE A 165 -7.01 17.56 3.27
CA ILE A 165 -7.31 16.13 3.34
C ILE A 165 -8.81 15.95 3.58
N PRO A 166 -9.52 15.20 2.75
CA PRO A 166 -10.92 14.87 2.98
C PRO A 166 -11.11 14.12 4.30
N PHE A 167 -12.32 14.19 4.87
CA PHE A 167 -12.67 13.33 6.00
C PHE A 167 -12.47 11.85 5.63
N SER A 168 -11.97 11.09 6.61
CA SER A 168 -11.68 9.66 6.42
C SER A 168 -12.87 8.90 5.86
N ASP A 169 -12.60 8.06 4.86
CA ASP A 169 -13.56 7.18 4.22
C ASP A 169 -13.95 6.06 5.19
N ARG A 170 -15.18 6.09 5.65
CA ARG A 170 -15.73 5.10 6.61
C ARG A 170 -16.51 3.97 5.94
N ASP A 171 -16.70 4.05 4.62
CA ASP A 171 -17.44 3.09 3.81
C ASP A 171 -16.51 2.14 3.03
N LEU A 172 -15.22 2.16 3.36
CA LEU A 172 -14.18 1.36 2.72
C LEU A 172 -14.27 -0.12 3.12
#